data_7b1fe4e66a8ca0083ec35954e0084ba7
#
_entry.id   7b1fe4e66a8ca0083ec35954e0084ba7
#
_cell.length_a   1.000
_cell.length_b   1.000
_cell.length_c   1.000
_cell.angle_alpha   90.00
_cell.angle_beta   90.00
_cell.angle_gamma   90.00
#
_symmetry.space_group_name_H-M   'P 1'
#
loop_
_entity.id
_entity.type
_entity.pdbx_description
1 polymer ?
#
loop_
_entity_poly.entity_id
_entity_poly.type
_entity_poly.pdbx_seq_one_letter_code
_entity_poly.pdbx_strand_id
1 'polypeptide(L)'
;MQSSQHKAKNSLRNLAQNSKQGLKQTPLVSIIVPIYNVASYLKECLQSIVTQSYENLDIILIDDGSDDESLKIALNFAENDKRIFVISKPNGGQATARNFGLEFIKGSALRTFFDDGDFSPTAQYDKEYNTNSLSCHTELSQESEVSINSKRALNSVDISHSLNMTNDSKEIFRYAQNDKNQDCHTERSEVSQNDKEKAFQNNTSIQSLSQTHSFEKSYKNIDTQELRAHFTQIKHNFIESDLERINDFITQELPQNALIHFVDSDDYITQDCVAKCVQALLEKDLDIVVHNNKEFDDNTKKITILKRLSQFQPLKQDEYNSGLELLAQNQIYDFYFAWQGLFKTSILNRYALRFTEGIYHEDHDFGTLLFCLAGKISYTNEPLYIYRQRANSTMSGQKNSSMPAKLPSFLEPLRADFKDYKALRAYFKSFCFVLVGFNIWEFFRQKSEQNAKFQQEFRDFFEKTALAYMKIFKSPLTPDTMGVKPLLRKMNFSKSLVWREFFKDLYRQPKKIRFITHIKYLLSRKN
;
A
#
# COMPACT_ATOMS: atom_id res chain seq x y z
N MET A 1 -21.68 27.58 -4.39
CA MET A 1 -21.01 26.67 -5.35
C MET A 1 -20.50 27.40 -6.60
N GLN A 2 -21.27 28.22 -7.30
CA GLN A 2 -20.80 28.96 -8.50
C GLN A 2 -19.65 29.94 -8.25
N SER A 3 -19.58 30.60 -7.09
CA SER A 3 -18.51 31.57 -6.78
C SER A 3 -17.14 30.96 -6.52
N SER A 4 -17.07 29.73 -5.99
CA SER A 4 -15.82 29.01 -5.76
C SER A 4 -15.24 28.44 -7.06
N GLN A 5 -16.08 27.97 -7.98
CA GLN A 5 -15.67 27.52 -9.32
C GLN A 5 -15.13 28.68 -10.16
N HIS A 6 -15.70 29.87 -10.02
CA HIS A 6 -15.23 31.06 -10.73
C HIS A 6 -13.88 31.55 -10.21
N LYS A 7 -13.65 31.48 -8.89
CA LYS A 7 -12.34 31.78 -8.27
C LYS A 7 -11.24 30.79 -8.69
N ALA A 8 -11.54 29.49 -8.69
CA ALA A 8 -10.58 28.47 -9.14
C ALA A 8 -10.23 28.64 -10.63
N LYS A 9 -11.22 28.91 -11.49
CA LYS A 9 -11.01 29.15 -12.92
C LYS A 9 -10.21 30.43 -13.19
N ASN A 10 -10.42 31.49 -12.40
CA ASN A 10 -9.64 32.72 -12.50
C ASN A 10 -8.21 32.57 -11.94
N SER A 11 -8.02 31.78 -10.88
CA SER A 11 -6.70 31.44 -10.36
C SER A 11 -5.88 30.64 -11.38
N LEU A 12 -6.49 29.66 -12.04
CA LEU A 12 -5.85 28.89 -13.14
C LEU A 12 -5.58 29.77 -14.37
N ARG A 13 -6.45 30.72 -14.70
CA ARG A 13 -6.19 31.71 -15.76
C ARG A 13 -5.04 32.65 -15.40
N ASN A 14 -4.92 33.04 -14.14
CA ASN A 14 -3.82 33.88 -13.67
C ASN A 14 -2.48 33.11 -13.65
N LEU A 15 -2.49 31.81 -13.30
CA LEU A 15 -1.34 30.92 -13.46
C LEU A 15 -0.92 30.77 -14.93
N ALA A 16 -1.89 30.62 -15.84
CA ALA A 16 -1.65 30.55 -17.29
C ALA A 16 -1.21 31.90 -17.90
N GLN A 17 -1.60 33.04 -17.29
CA GLN A 17 -1.16 34.37 -17.72
C GLN A 17 0.23 34.73 -17.17
N ASN A 18 0.55 34.32 -15.95
CA ASN A 18 1.91 34.46 -15.39
C ASN A 18 2.92 33.53 -16.07
N SER A 19 2.46 32.42 -16.71
CA SER A 19 3.29 31.54 -17.52
C SER A 19 3.72 32.18 -18.86
N LYS A 20 3.07 33.23 -19.30
CA LYS A 20 3.49 33.99 -20.51
C LYS A 20 4.66 34.96 -20.26
N GLN A 21 5.04 35.20 -19.01
CA GLN A 21 6.20 36.05 -18.67
C GLN A 21 7.47 35.28 -18.21
N GLY A 22 7.45 33.96 -18.27
CA GLY A 22 8.57 33.07 -18.00
C GLY A 22 8.03 31.66 -17.84
N LEU A 23 8.06 30.88 -18.92
CA LEU A 23 7.54 29.52 -19.05
C LEU A 23 7.89 28.61 -17.84
N LYS A 24 7.18 28.72 -16.74
CA LYS A 24 7.05 27.59 -15.79
C LYS A 24 6.00 26.65 -16.39
N GLN A 25 6.45 25.61 -17.08
CA GLN A 25 5.57 24.49 -17.48
C GLN A 25 4.77 24.03 -16.27
N THR A 26 3.45 23.86 -16.45
CA THR A 26 2.60 23.22 -15.44
C THR A 26 3.16 21.83 -15.18
N PRO A 27 3.45 21.44 -13.91
CA PRO A 27 4.07 20.13 -13.63
C PRO A 27 3.20 18.98 -14.15
N LEU A 28 3.84 17.93 -14.63
CA LEU A 28 3.15 16.69 -14.96
C LEU A 28 2.78 15.97 -13.66
N VAL A 29 1.53 15.51 -13.55
CA VAL A 29 1.05 14.69 -12.43
C VAL A 29 0.77 13.29 -12.92
N SER A 30 1.54 12.32 -12.44
CA SER A 30 1.27 10.90 -12.68
C SER A 30 0.29 10.39 -11.62
N ILE A 31 -0.89 9.95 -12.07
CA ILE A 31 -1.89 9.29 -11.22
C ILE A 31 -1.74 7.79 -11.40
N ILE A 32 -1.39 7.08 -10.34
CA ILE A 32 -1.13 5.63 -10.34
C ILE A 32 -2.30 4.92 -9.68
N VAL A 33 -2.93 3.99 -10.40
CA VAL A 33 -4.11 3.24 -9.98
C VAL A 33 -3.83 1.74 -10.01
N PRO A 34 -3.59 1.08 -8.87
CA PRO A 34 -3.52 -0.38 -8.81
C PRO A 34 -4.94 -0.97 -8.92
N ILE A 35 -5.12 -1.96 -9.81
CA ILE A 35 -6.42 -2.57 -10.12
C ILE A 35 -6.34 -4.07 -9.86
N TYR A 36 -7.27 -4.61 -9.07
CA TYR A 36 -7.43 -6.05 -8.89
C TYR A 36 -8.86 -6.39 -8.46
N ASN A 37 -9.62 -7.04 -9.35
CA ASN A 37 -10.99 -7.54 -9.08
C ASN A 37 -11.93 -6.47 -8.49
N VAL A 38 -12.05 -5.32 -9.16
CA VAL A 38 -12.82 -4.14 -8.73
C VAL A 38 -13.78 -3.62 -9.80
N ALA A 39 -14.21 -4.46 -10.75
CA ALA A 39 -15.05 -4.05 -11.88
C ALA A 39 -16.27 -3.22 -11.47
N SER A 40 -16.89 -3.54 -10.33
CA SER A 40 -18.07 -2.84 -9.81
C SER A 40 -17.83 -1.37 -9.41
N TYR A 41 -16.58 -0.98 -9.15
CA TYR A 41 -16.20 0.33 -8.62
C TYR A 41 -15.32 1.12 -9.58
N LEU A 42 -14.56 0.42 -10.43
CA LEU A 42 -13.50 0.98 -11.27
C LEU A 42 -14.00 2.10 -12.19
N LYS A 43 -15.19 1.97 -12.76
CA LYS A 43 -15.75 3.00 -13.63
C LYS A 43 -15.90 4.35 -12.94
N GLU A 44 -16.37 4.38 -11.71
CA GLU A 44 -16.53 5.62 -10.91
C GLU A 44 -15.16 6.22 -10.55
N CYS A 45 -14.21 5.37 -10.16
CA CYS A 45 -12.82 5.75 -9.92
C CYS A 45 -12.23 6.44 -11.15
N LEU A 46 -12.19 5.76 -12.30
CA LEU A 46 -11.59 6.28 -13.53
C LEU A 46 -12.30 7.53 -14.04
N GLN A 47 -13.64 7.57 -13.95
CA GLN A 47 -14.41 8.77 -14.32
C GLN A 47 -13.99 9.98 -13.50
N SER A 48 -13.73 9.82 -12.19
CA SER A 48 -13.27 10.90 -11.33
C SER A 48 -11.87 11.42 -11.70
N ILE A 49 -11.03 10.55 -12.24
CA ILE A 49 -9.66 10.87 -12.66
C ILE A 49 -9.64 11.57 -14.01
N VAL A 50 -10.35 11.04 -15.02
CA VAL A 50 -10.33 11.62 -16.37
C VAL A 50 -11.03 12.99 -16.45
N THR A 51 -11.94 13.27 -15.50
CA THR A 51 -12.67 14.56 -15.41
C THR A 51 -12.02 15.58 -14.48
N GLN A 52 -10.78 15.35 -14.03
CA GLN A 52 -10.05 16.33 -13.24
C GLN A 52 -9.96 17.69 -13.95
N SER A 53 -10.07 18.77 -13.19
CA SER A 53 -9.90 20.13 -13.71
C SER A 53 -8.45 20.48 -14.07
N TYR A 54 -7.50 19.66 -13.66
CA TYR A 54 -6.08 19.74 -14.02
C TYR A 54 -5.82 18.87 -15.25
N GLU A 55 -5.32 19.46 -16.34
CA GLU A 55 -5.23 18.78 -17.64
C GLU A 55 -3.92 18.00 -17.84
N ASN A 56 -2.79 18.47 -17.26
CA ASN A 56 -1.47 17.87 -17.50
C ASN A 56 -1.26 16.61 -16.65
N LEU A 57 -1.96 15.54 -17.02
CA LEU A 57 -1.98 14.26 -16.35
C LEU A 57 -1.29 13.16 -17.17
N ASP A 58 -0.67 12.23 -16.48
CA ASP A 58 -0.24 10.92 -16.92
C ASP A 58 -0.95 9.89 -16.03
N ILE A 59 -1.87 9.11 -16.60
CA ILE A 59 -2.74 8.19 -15.86
C ILE A 59 -2.26 6.77 -16.11
N ILE A 60 -1.76 6.10 -15.07
CA ILE A 60 -1.16 4.77 -15.19
C ILE A 60 -2.03 3.78 -14.45
N LEU A 61 -2.65 2.86 -15.21
CA LEU A 61 -3.52 1.83 -14.71
C LEU A 61 -2.77 0.49 -14.70
N ILE A 62 -2.65 -0.13 -13.53
CA ILE A 62 -1.94 -1.39 -13.39
C ILE A 62 -2.93 -2.47 -13.00
N ASP A 63 -3.31 -3.31 -13.96
CA ASP A 63 -4.08 -4.51 -13.72
C ASP A 63 -3.18 -5.60 -13.13
N ASP A 64 -3.40 -5.92 -11.87
CA ASP A 64 -2.63 -6.88 -11.09
C ASP A 64 -3.22 -8.30 -11.22
N GLY A 65 -3.49 -8.72 -12.47
CA GLY A 65 -3.98 -10.05 -12.79
C GLY A 65 -5.44 -10.26 -12.38
N SER A 66 -6.33 -9.32 -12.73
CA SER A 66 -7.76 -9.46 -12.51
C SER A 66 -8.37 -10.60 -13.32
N ASP A 67 -9.33 -11.29 -12.74
CA ASP A 67 -10.15 -12.33 -13.37
C ASP A 67 -11.62 -11.92 -13.58
N ASP A 68 -11.93 -10.64 -13.29
CA ASP A 68 -13.22 -10.01 -13.58
C ASP A 68 -13.12 -9.03 -14.77
N GLU A 69 -14.14 -8.21 -15.01
CA GLU A 69 -14.17 -7.23 -16.11
C GLU A 69 -13.25 -5.99 -15.90
N SER A 70 -12.43 -5.96 -14.85
CA SER A 70 -11.62 -4.78 -14.49
C SER A 70 -10.67 -4.36 -15.61
N LEU A 71 -9.90 -5.28 -16.19
CA LEU A 71 -8.99 -4.98 -17.31
C LEU A 71 -9.73 -4.42 -18.51
N LYS A 72 -10.87 -5.00 -18.86
CA LYS A 72 -11.69 -4.53 -19.99
C LYS A 72 -12.22 -3.11 -19.78
N ILE A 73 -12.63 -2.77 -18.55
CA ILE A 73 -13.03 -1.41 -18.20
C ILE A 73 -11.85 -0.45 -18.35
N ALA A 74 -10.66 -0.81 -17.83
CA ALA A 74 -9.45 0.00 -17.97
C ALA A 74 -9.07 0.28 -19.42
N LEU A 75 -9.11 -0.75 -20.28
CA LEU A 75 -8.82 -0.63 -21.72
C LEU A 75 -9.84 0.25 -22.44
N ASN A 76 -11.12 0.17 -22.10
CA ASN A 76 -12.15 1.04 -22.66
C ASN A 76 -11.89 2.53 -22.34
N PHE A 77 -11.46 2.85 -21.12
CA PHE A 77 -11.06 4.22 -20.78
C PHE A 77 -9.80 4.65 -21.54
N ALA A 78 -8.82 3.77 -21.71
CA ALA A 78 -7.58 4.06 -22.43
C ALA A 78 -7.80 4.30 -23.93
N GLU A 79 -8.83 3.71 -24.53
CA GLU A 79 -9.22 3.99 -25.93
C GLU A 79 -9.79 5.41 -26.11
N ASN A 80 -10.41 5.97 -25.05
CA ASN A 80 -11.09 7.25 -25.08
C ASN A 80 -10.28 8.41 -24.50
N ASP A 81 -9.18 8.14 -23.76
CA ASP A 81 -8.32 9.17 -23.16
C ASP A 81 -6.83 8.84 -23.36
N LYS A 82 -6.16 9.61 -24.22
CA LYS A 82 -4.74 9.42 -24.57
C LYS A 82 -3.75 9.64 -23.41
N ARG A 83 -4.21 10.17 -22.28
CA ARG A 83 -3.40 10.33 -21.08
C ARG A 83 -3.25 9.01 -20.29
N ILE A 84 -4.04 7.98 -20.65
CA ILE A 84 -4.07 6.69 -19.97
C ILE A 84 -3.08 5.73 -20.61
N PHE A 85 -2.28 5.09 -19.76
CA PHE A 85 -1.40 3.97 -20.08
C PHE A 85 -1.77 2.77 -19.20
N VAL A 86 -1.98 1.61 -19.81
CA VAL A 86 -2.42 0.39 -19.13
C VAL A 86 -1.29 -0.63 -19.10
N ILE A 87 -1.12 -1.28 -17.97
CA ILE A 87 -0.19 -2.39 -17.79
C ILE A 87 -0.97 -3.56 -17.20
N SER A 88 -0.92 -4.74 -17.81
CA SER A 88 -1.44 -5.98 -17.23
C SER A 88 -0.29 -6.88 -16.83
N LYS A 89 -0.36 -7.49 -15.63
CA LYS A 89 0.69 -8.33 -15.06
C LYS A 89 0.12 -9.44 -14.16
N PRO A 90 0.89 -10.51 -13.90
CA PRO A 90 0.51 -11.51 -12.90
C PRO A 90 0.30 -10.88 -11.52
N ASN A 91 -0.65 -11.42 -10.74
CA ASN A 91 -0.97 -10.89 -9.42
C ASN A 91 0.22 -11.02 -8.45
N GLY A 92 0.71 -9.89 -7.98
CA GLY A 92 1.79 -9.78 -6.98
C GLY A 92 1.40 -8.93 -5.77
N GLY A 93 0.17 -8.37 -5.77
CA GLY A 93 -0.36 -7.52 -4.71
C GLY A 93 -0.13 -6.03 -4.94
N GLN A 94 -0.79 -5.22 -4.13
CA GLN A 94 -0.88 -3.77 -4.31
C GLN A 94 0.48 -3.05 -4.35
N ALA A 95 1.46 -3.51 -3.55
CA ALA A 95 2.82 -2.95 -3.55
C ALA A 95 3.49 -3.11 -4.92
N THR A 96 3.40 -4.30 -5.52
CA THR A 96 4.01 -4.57 -6.84
C THR A 96 3.34 -3.75 -7.93
N ALA A 97 2.00 -3.63 -7.90
CA ALA A 97 1.27 -2.80 -8.85
C ALA A 97 1.65 -1.32 -8.74
N ARG A 98 1.76 -0.76 -7.52
CA ARG A 98 2.23 0.62 -7.32
C ARG A 98 3.66 0.82 -7.80
N ASN A 99 4.55 -0.14 -7.56
CA ASN A 99 5.93 -0.09 -8.03
C ASN A 99 6.02 -0.12 -9.55
N PHE A 100 5.23 -0.98 -10.22
CA PHE A 100 5.10 -0.94 -11.68
C PHE A 100 4.71 0.47 -12.16
N GLY A 101 3.68 1.07 -11.55
CA GLY A 101 3.26 2.42 -11.88
C GLY A 101 4.38 3.45 -11.71
N LEU A 102 5.19 3.35 -10.65
CA LEU A 102 6.34 4.24 -10.43
C LEU A 102 7.40 4.11 -11.52
N GLU A 103 7.72 2.88 -11.95
CA GLU A 103 8.73 2.67 -13.01
C GLU A 103 8.20 3.13 -14.39
N PHE A 104 6.88 3.22 -14.60
CA PHE A 104 6.26 3.60 -15.88
C PHE A 104 5.73 5.04 -15.94
N ILE A 105 6.08 5.92 -14.99
CA ILE A 105 5.69 7.32 -15.09
C ILE A 105 6.28 7.95 -16.35
N LYS A 106 5.52 8.84 -16.98
CA LYS A 106 5.92 9.49 -18.24
C LYS A 106 7.24 10.26 -18.08
N GLY A 107 8.16 10.01 -19.00
CA GLY A 107 9.52 10.56 -18.97
C GLY A 107 10.53 9.73 -18.17
N SER A 108 10.12 8.61 -17.56
CA SER A 108 11.06 7.60 -17.10
C SER A 108 11.73 6.89 -18.29
N ALA A 109 12.93 6.36 -18.11
CA ALA A 109 13.63 5.65 -19.19
C ALA A 109 12.84 4.44 -19.69
N LEU A 110 12.21 3.69 -18.77
CA LEU A 110 11.37 2.55 -19.13
C LEU A 110 10.13 3.00 -19.95
N ARG A 111 9.43 4.06 -19.52
CA ARG A 111 8.26 4.55 -20.27
C ARG A 111 8.65 5.08 -21.64
N THR A 112 9.75 5.83 -21.75
CA THR A 112 10.26 6.37 -23.02
C THR A 112 10.54 5.26 -24.03
N PHE A 113 11.07 4.13 -23.59
CA PHE A 113 11.31 2.96 -24.44
C PHE A 113 10.04 2.46 -25.15
N PHE A 114 8.88 2.49 -24.49
CA PHE A 114 7.59 2.11 -25.09
C PHE A 114 6.94 3.25 -25.88
N ASP A 115 7.09 4.50 -25.44
CA ASP A 115 6.53 5.66 -26.13
C ASP A 115 7.24 5.93 -27.48
N ASP A 116 8.54 5.66 -27.61
CA ASP A 116 9.34 5.87 -28.82
C ASP A 116 9.17 4.78 -29.90
N GLY A 117 8.37 3.74 -29.62
CA GLY A 117 7.94 2.77 -30.63
C GLY A 117 8.96 1.71 -31.03
N ASP A 118 9.98 1.45 -30.20
CA ASP A 118 10.95 0.35 -30.40
C ASP A 118 10.33 -1.06 -30.27
N PHE A 119 9.08 -1.13 -29.80
CA PHE A 119 8.25 -2.31 -29.77
C PHE A 119 7.26 -2.28 -30.95
N SER A 120 7.47 -3.12 -31.95
CA SER A 120 6.44 -3.37 -32.98
C SER A 120 5.37 -4.30 -32.37
N PRO A 121 4.07 -3.94 -32.45
CA PRO A 121 2.99 -4.84 -32.04
C PRO A 121 3.14 -6.17 -32.77
N THR A 122 3.06 -7.29 -32.05
CA THR A 122 3.04 -8.59 -32.70
C THR A 122 1.69 -8.78 -33.38
N ALA A 123 1.70 -9.01 -34.69
CA ALA A 123 0.53 -9.14 -35.57
C ALA A 123 -0.49 -10.23 -35.15
N GLN A 124 -0.25 -10.95 -34.09
CA GLN A 124 -1.06 -12.07 -33.61
C GLN A 124 -2.22 -11.60 -32.70
N TYR A 125 -2.09 -10.46 -32.02
CA TYR A 125 -3.06 -9.97 -31.04
C TYR A 125 -4.20 -9.12 -31.60
N ASP A 126 -4.04 -8.53 -32.79
CA ASP A 126 -5.10 -7.75 -33.44
C ASP A 126 -6.35 -8.59 -33.77
N LYS A 127 -6.23 -9.91 -33.82
CA LYS A 127 -7.36 -10.81 -34.11
C LYS A 127 -8.22 -11.16 -32.89
N GLU A 128 -7.65 -11.26 -31.71
CA GLU A 128 -8.36 -11.73 -30.52
C GLU A 128 -9.19 -10.62 -29.83
N TYR A 129 -8.70 -9.39 -29.85
CA TYR A 129 -9.40 -8.24 -29.23
C TYR A 129 -10.37 -7.51 -30.18
N ASN A 130 -10.19 -7.59 -31.49
CA ASN A 130 -11.10 -6.98 -32.45
C ASN A 130 -12.33 -7.84 -32.80
N THR A 131 -12.35 -9.14 -32.53
CA THR A 131 -13.51 -10.00 -32.81
C THR A 131 -14.64 -9.90 -31.79
N ASN A 132 -14.38 -9.35 -30.59
CA ASN A 132 -15.39 -9.17 -29.55
C ASN A 132 -16.09 -7.80 -29.55
N SER A 133 -15.69 -6.87 -30.43
CA SER A 133 -16.32 -5.54 -30.52
C SER A 133 -17.50 -5.47 -31.50
N LEU A 134 -17.86 -6.58 -32.17
CA LEU A 134 -18.89 -6.58 -33.26
C LEU A 134 -20.18 -7.36 -32.94
N SER A 135 -20.45 -7.69 -31.66
CA SER A 135 -21.73 -8.34 -31.31
C SER A 135 -22.36 -7.77 -30.04
N CYS A 136 -22.65 -6.49 -30.05
CA CYS A 136 -23.54 -5.88 -29.07
C CYS A 136 -24.45 -4.84 -29.68
N HIS A 137 -25.19 -5.28 -30.69
CA HIS A 137 -26.44 -4.62 -31.08
C HIS A 137 -27.55 -5.66 -31.12
N THR A 138 -28.67 -5.28 -30.48
CA THR A 138 -29.97 -5.98 -30.45
C THR A 138 -30.03 -7.25 -29.56
N GLU A 139 -30.55 -7.06 -28.36
CA GLU A 139 -31.85 -7.63 -27.98
C GLU A 139 -32.25 -7.10 -26.59
N LEU A 140 -33.13 -6.11 -26.64
CA LEU A 140 -34.05 -5.79 -25.55
C LEU A 140 -35.26 -6.68 -25.73
N SER A 141 -35.52 -7.63 -24.84
CA SER A 141 -36.89 -7.94 -24.42
C SER A 141 -36.95 -9.14 -23.50
N GLN A 142 -37.80 -8.94 -22.52
CA GLN A 142 -38.57 -9.90 -21.74
C GLN A 142 -38.07 -10.33 -20.37
N GLU A 143 -38.82 -9.77 -19.46
CA GLU A 143 -39.10 -10.10 -18.06
C GLU A 143 -39.23 -11.57 -17.78
N SER A 144 -38.78 -11.99 -16.61
CA SER A 144 -39.55 -12.90 -15.77
C SER A 144 -39.21 -12.72 -14.30
N GLU A 145 -40.21 -12.27 -13.58
CA GLU A 145 -40.33 -12.28 -12.12
C GLU A 145 -40.19 -13.71 -11.56
N VAL A 146 -39.46 -13.86 -10.46
CA VAL A 146 -39.81 -14.80 -9.42
C VAL A 146 -39.55 -14.18 -8.07
N SER A 147 -40.63 -14.10 -7.33
CA SER A 147 -40.77 -13.52 -6.02
C SER A 147 -40.41 -14.52 -4.89
N ILE A 148 -40.15 -13.94 -3.74
CA ILE A 148 -40.77 -14.19 -2.42
C ILE A 148 -39.94 -14.88 -1.34
N ASN A 149 -39.88 -14.12 -0.25
CA ASN A 149 -39.94 -14.47 1.20
C ASN A 149 -38.72 -15.12 1.82
N SER A 150 -38.30 -14.71 2.99
CA SER A 150 -39.00 -14.21 4.19
C SER A 150 -37.99 -13.66 5.23
N LYS A 151 -38.36 -12.57 5.82
CA LYS A 151 -38.48 -12.16 7.23
C LYS A 151 -37.66 -12.84 8.32
N ARG A 152 -37.16 -11.95 9.17
CA ARG A 152 -36.80 -11.99 10.61
C ARG A 152 -35.31 -12.05 10.90
N ALA A 153 -34.77 -11.29 11.83
CA ALA A 153 -35.27 -10.31 12.80
C ALA A 153 -34.12 -9.40 13.25
N LEU A 154 -34.51 -8.22 13.65
CA LEU A 154 -33.77 -7.23 14.43
C LEU A 154 -33.01 -7.82 15.63
N ASN A 155 -31.80 -7.35 15.92
CA ASN A 155 -31.57 -6.47 17.06
C ASN A 155 -30.11 -6.05 17.22
N SER A 156 -30.02 -4.80 17.56
CA SER A 156 -29.12 -4.03 18.40
C SER A 156 -27.75 -3.64 17.84
N VAL A 157 -27.74 -2.40 17.51
CA VAL A 157 -26.75 -1.33 17.68
C VAL A 157 -25.82 -1.61 18.85
N ASP A 158 -24.49 -1.54 18.61
CA ASP A 158 -23.70 -0.73 19.53
C ASP A 158 -22.42 -0.16 18.92
N ILE A 159 -22.18 1.05 19.34
CA ILE A 159 -21.17 2.01 18.98
C ILE A 159 -19.84 1.62 19.61
N SER A 160 -18.78 1.45 18.81
CA SER A 160 -17.41 1.66 19.30
C SER A 160 -16.39 1.75 18.14
N HIS A 161 -16.30 2.92 17.55
CA HIS A 161 -15.36 3.26 16.48
C HIS A 161 -14.10 3.95 17.03
N SER A 162 -13.34 3.31 17.91
CA SER A 162 -11.98 3.78 18.21
C SER A 162 -11.05 2.74 18.87
N LEU A 163 -11.40 1.46 18.89
CA LEU A 163 -10.67 0.44 19.66
C LEU A 163 -10.39 -0.88 18.93
N ASN A 164 -10.38 -0.91 17.60
CA ASN A 164 -10.18 -2.16 16.86
C ASN A 164 -8.78 -2.80 17.00
N MET A 165 -7.76 -2.10 17.49
CA MET A 165 -6.47 -2.73 17.80
C MET A 165 -6.51 -3.60 19.07
N THR A 166 -7.45 -3.39 19.98
CA THR A 166 -7.55 -4.14 21.25
C THR A 166 -8.25 -5.50 21.12
N ASN A 167 -9.11 -5.68 20.11
CA ASN A 167 -9.82 -6.95 19.92
C ASN A 167 -8.94 -8.02 19.26
N ASP A 168 -8.11 -7.67 18.27
CA ASP A 168 -7.17 -8.60 17.67
C ASP A 168 -6.14 -9.14 18.69
N SER A 169 -5.69 -8.29 19.61
CA SER A 169 -4.79 -8.71 20.70
C SER A 169 -5.46 -9.68 21.68
N LYS A 170 -6.78 -9.55 21.91
CA LYS A 170 -7.54 -10.47 22.77
C LYS A 170 -7.78 -11.84 22.11
N GLU A 171 -7.97 -11.90 20.82
CA GLU A 171 -8.13 -13.16 20.10
C GLU A 171 -6.84 -13.95 19.98
N ILE A 172 -5.70 -13.28 19.77
CA ILE A 172 -4.38 -13.91 19.80
C ILE A 172 -4.10 -14.53 21.18
N PHE A 173 -4.56 -13.87 22.27
CA PHE A 173 -4.42 -14.40 23.64
C PHE A 173 -5.31 -15.61 23.92
N ARG A 174 -6.50 -15.69 23.35
CA ARG A 174 -7.40 -16.86 23.52
C ARG A 174 -6.85 -18.11 22.81
N TYR A 175 -6.19 -17.95 21.69
CA TYR A 175 -5.59 -19.07 20.96
C TYR A 175 -4.45 -19.75 21.74
N ALA A 176 -3.65 -18.96 22.46
CA ALA A 176 -2.58 -19.48 23.30
C ALA A 176 -3.07 -20.22 24.58
N GLN A 177 -4.34 -20.10 24.96
CA GLN A 177 -4.91 -20.78 26.12
C GLN A 177 -5.50 -22.18 25.80
N ASN A 178 -5.89 -22.44 24.55
CA ASN A 178 -6.52 -23.73 24.20
C ASN A 178 -5.52 -24.86 23.90
N ASP A 179 -4.23 -24.55 23.72
CA ASP A 179 -3.21 -25.57 23.40
C ASP A 179 -2.66 -26.36 24.62
N LYS A 180 -3.18 -26.13 25.83
CA LYS A 180 -2.66 -26.79 27.03
C LYS A 180 -3.42 -28.02 27.53
N ASN A 181 -4.48 -28.42 26.88
CA ASN A 181 -5.30 -29.56 27.34
C ASN A 181 -5.64 -30.55 26.22
N GLN A 182 -4.66 -31.14 25.57
CA GLN A 182 -4.85 -32.42 24.89
C GLN A 182 -3.50 -33.14 24.76
N ASP A 183 -3.21 -33.98 25.75
CA ASP A 183 -2.29 -35.11 25.58
C ASP A 183 -2.97 -36.11 24.64
N CYS A 184 -2.40 -36.29 23.45
CA CYS A 184 -2.67 -37.42 22.59
C CYS A 184 -1.37 -37.94 22.03
N HIS A 185 -0.96 -39.09 22.55
CA HIS A 185 0.01 -39.98 21.93
C HIS A 185 -0.49 -40.40 20.55
N THR A 186 0.21 -39.99 19.50
CA THR A 186 0.16 -40.65 18.20
C THR A 186 1.54 -40.55 17.55
N GLU A 187 1.94 -41.69 17.01
CA GLU A 187 3.25 -42.02 16.45
C GLU A 187 3.72 -40.97 15.43
N ARG A 188 4.93 -40.42 15.68
CA ARG A 188 5.67 -39.63 14.72
C ARG A 188 6.36 -40.55 13.72
N SER A 189 5.88 -40.55 12.46
CA SER A 189 6.74 -40.96 11.35
C SER A 189 7.88 -39.93 11.21
N GLU A 190 9.11 -40.38 11.38
CA GLU A 190 10.31 -39.57 11.17
C GLU A 190 10.45 -39.22 9.68
N VAL A 191 10.03 -38.03 9.29
CA VAL A 191 10.43 -37.40 8.04
C VAL A 191 11.84 -36.86 8.26
N SER A 192 12.81 -37.36 7.50
CA SER A 192 14.22 -37.08 7.68
C SER A 192 14.53 -35.59 7.63
N GLN A 193 15.49 -35.13 8.43
CA GLN A 193 16.00 -33.74 8.45
C GLN A 193 16.46 -33.28 7.04
N ASN A 194 16.94 -34.20 6.22
CA ASN A 194 17.37 -33.94 4.83
C ASN A 194 16.24 -33.54 3.88
N ASP A 195 14.99 -34.00 4.11
CA ASP A 195 13.85 -33.59 3.27
C ASP A 195 13.35 -32.21 3.64
N LYS A 196 13.51 -31.81 4.89
CA LYS A 196 13.22 -30.43 5.35
C LYS A 196 14.25 -29.43 4.85
N GLU A 197 15.52 -29.79 4.77
CA GLU A 197 16.56 -28.94 4.19
C GLU A 197 16.44 -28.82 2.67
N LYS A 198 16.04 -29.87 1.96
CA LYS A 198 15.76 -29.82 0.51
C LYS A 198 14.50 -29.01 0.19
N ALA A 199 13.44 -29.10 1.00
CA ALA A 199 12.25 -28.24 0.86
C ALA A 199 12.58 -26.76 1.14
N PHE A 200 13.52 -26.50 2.05
CA PHE A 200 14.01 -25.16 2.34
C PHE A 200 14.89 -24.56 1.23
N GLN A 201 15.66 -25.40 0.53
CA GLN A 201 16.52 -24.96 -0.60
C GLN A 201 15.75 -24.70 -1.90
N ASN A 202 14.58 -25.32 -2.09
CA ASN A 202 13.72 -25.08 -3.27
C ASN A 202 12.74 -23.91 -3.12
N ASN A 203 12.76 -23.19 -2.00
CA ASN A 203 11.85 -22.09 -1.74
C ASN A 203 12.54 -20.75 -2.04
N THR A 204 12.86 -20.52 -3.32
CA THR A 204 13.53 -19.32 -3.84
C THR A 204 12.80 -18.04 -3.46
N SER A 205 11.47 -18.08 -3.31
CA SER A 205 10.66 -16.91 -2.94
C SER A 205 10.82 -16.48 -1.47
N ILE A 206 11.01 -17.44 -0.54
CA ILE A 206 11.19 -17.12 0.90
C ILE A 206 12.63 -16.69 1.19
N GLN A 207 13.62 -17.33 0.54
CA GLN A 207 15.01 -16.87 0.61
C GLN A 207 15.19 -15.50 -0.05
N SER A 208 14.44 -15.19 -1.13
CA SER A 208 14.48 -13.88 -1.73
C SER A 208 13.93 -12.79 -0.79
N LEU A 209 12.85 -13.03 -0.06
CA LEU A 209 12.34 -12.06 0.93
C LEU A 209 13.32 -11.80 2.09
N SER A 210 14.14 -12.80 2.48
CA SER A 210 15.16 -12.61 3.53
C SER A 210 16.54 -12.21 3.00
N GLN A 211 16.86 -12.50 1.73
CA GLN A 211 18.15 -12.20 1.09
C GLN A 211 18.10 -10.95 0.18
N THR A 212 16.94 -10.59 -0.40
CA THR A 212 16.80 -9.40 -1.26
C THR A 212 16.67 -8.10 -0.48
N HIS A 213 16.66 -8.13 0.82
CA HIS A 213 16.78 -6.91 1.63
C HIS A 213 18.25 -6.55 1.84
N SER A 214 19.05 -6.51 0.77
CA SER A 214 20.24 -5.68 0.76
C SER A 214 19.74 -4.24 0.65
N PHE A 215 19.81 -3.53 1.74
CA PHE A 215 19.31 -2.15 1.91
C PHE A 215 20.16 -1.08 1.20
N GLU A 216 21.10 -1.47 0.39
CA GLU A 216 21.60 -0.61 -0.67
C GLU A 216 20.56 -0.62 -1.78
N LYS A 217 19.55 0.26 -1.64
CA LYS A 217 18.63 0.56 -2.73
C LYS A 217 19.42 1.24 -3.83
N SER A 218 20.06 0.44 -4.66
CA SER A 218 20.79 0.88 -5.83
C SER A 218 19.87 0.84 -7.04
N TYR A 219 20.04 1.82 -7.91
CA TYR A 219 19.42 1.80 -9.22
C TYR A 219 19.94 0.60 -10.02
N LYS A 220 19.02 -0.10 -10.70
CA LYS A 220 19.36 -1.18 -11.64
C LYS A 220 19.21 -0.62 -13.06
N ASN A 221 20.24 -0.77 -13.87
CA ASN A 221 20.23 -0.36 -15.27
C ASN A 221 19.28 -1.25 -16.07
N ILE A 222 18.67 -0.65 -17.10
CA ILE A 222 17.78 -1.33 -18.02
C ILE A 222 18.60 -2.10 -19.05
N ASP A 223 18.47 -3.43 -19.10
CA ASP A 223 18.89 -4.24 -20.23
C ASP A 223 17.72 -4.40 -21.21
N THR A 224 17.89 -3.87 -22.43
CA THR A 224 16.83 -3.89 -23.45
C THR A 224 16.47 -5.26 -23.94
N GLN A 225 17.39 -6.25 -23.89
CA GLN A 225 17.07 -7.63 -24.28
C GLN A 225 16.23 -8.30 -23.20
N GLU A 226 16.58 -8.09 -21.94
CA GLU A 226 15.84 -8.60 -20.79
C GLU A 226 14.42 -7.98 -20.72
N LEU A 227 14.28 -6.67 -20.99
CA LEU A 227 12.99 -6.03 -21.12
C LEU A 227 12.11 -6.67 -22.20
N ARG A 228 12.67 -6.90 -23.41
CA ARG A 228 11.94 -7.53 -24.50
C ARG A 228 11.50 -8.96 -24.17
N ALA A 229 12.18 -9.66 -23.28
CA ALA A 229 11.78 -10.99 -22.83
C ALA A 229 10.55 -10.94 -21.91
N HIS A 230 10.34 -9.84 -21.17
CA HIS A 230 9.34 -9.76 -20.12
C HIS A 230 8.15 -8.84 -20.42
N PHE A 231 8.17 -8.12 -21.55
CA PHE A 231 7.10 -7.21 -21.92
C PHE A 231 6.65 -7.41 -23.35
N THR A 232 5.33 -7.36 -23.57
CA THR A 232 4.71 -7.36 -24.88
C THR A 232 3.88 -6.10 -25.04
N GLN A 233 4.17 -5.27 -26.05
CA GLN A 233 3.34 -4.11 -26.37
C GLN A 233 2.17 -4.54 -27.26
N ILE A 234 0.96 -4.42 -26.74
CA ILE A 234 -0.28 -4.80 -27.42
C ILE A 234 -0.83 -3.62 -28.23
N LYS A 235 -0.85 -2.44 -27.64
CA LYS A 235 -1.21 -1.15 -28.25
C LYS A 235 -0.21 -0.08 -27.82
N HIS A 236 -0.22 1.08 -28.47
CA HIS A 236 0.67 2.20 -28.10
C HIS A 236 0.58 2.61 -26.63
N ASN A 237 -0.53 2.34 -25.95
CA ASN A 237 -0.79 2.67 -24.55
C ASN A 237 -1.23 1.46 -23.72
N PHE A 238 -0.95 0.24 -24.21
CA PHE A 238 -1.22 -0.99 -23.46
C PHE A 238 -0.08 -1.98 -23.64
N ILE A 239 0.45 -2.45 -22.52
CA ILE A 239 1.49 -3.49 -22.44
C ILE A 239 1.06 -4.61 -21.50
N GLU A 240 1.53 -5.81 -21.79
CA GLU A 240 1.49 -6.96 -20.88
C GLU A 240 2.88 -7.31 -20.39
N SER A 241 2.97 -7.80 -19.16
CA SER A 241 4.22 -8.26 -18.56
C SER A 241 4.01 -9.63 -17.91
N ASP A 242 5.00 -10.50 -17.97
CA ASP A 242 5.04 -11.75 -17.22
C ASP A 242 5.66 -11.60 -15.82
N LEU A 243 6.16 -10.40 -15.49
CA LEU A 243 6.77 -10.11 -14.21
C LEU A 243 5.72 -9.90 -13.12
N GLU A 244 5.80 -10.67 -12.06
CA GLU A 244 5.04 -10.38 -10.82
C GLU A 244 5.62 -9.14 -10.12
N ARG A 245 6.96 -8.96 -10.14
CA ARG A 245 7.72 -7.96 -9.39
C ARG A 245 8.74 -7.26 -10.27
N ILE A 246 8.48 -5.99 -10.59
CA ILE A 246 9.35 -5.23 -11.48
C ILE A 246 10.70 -4.86 -10.84
N ASN A 247 10.72 -4.60 -9.53
CA ASN A 247 11.94 -4.14 -8.86
C ASN A 247 12.99 -5.24 -8.64
N ASP A 248 12.67 -6.50 -8.96
CA ASP A 248 13.67 -7.55 -9.07
C ASP A 248 14.61 -7.30 -10.28
N PHE A 249 14.10 -6.62 -11.33
CA PHE A 249 14.81 -6.32 -12.58
C PHE A 249 15.21 -4.83 -12.71
N ILE A 250 14.29 -3.92 -12.42
CA ILE A 250 14.46 -2.49 -12.70
C ILE A 250 14.13 -1.67 -11.44
N THR A 251 15.02 -0.76 -11.11
CA THR A 251 14.77 0.38 -10.22
C THR A 251 15.51 1.57 -10.79
N GLN A 252 14.79 2.51 -11.38
CA GLN A 252 15.40 3.64 -12.09
C GLN A 252 15.24 4.96 -11.34
N GLU A 253 16.10 5.93 -11.65
CA GLU A 253 15.88 7.31 -11.23
C GLU A 253 14.65 7.87 -11.95
N LEU A 254 13.71 8.42 -11.19
CA LEU A 254 12.47 8.96 -11.72
C LEU A 254 12.63 10.41 -12.17
N PRO A 255 11.82 10.90 -13.14
CA PRO A 255 11.85 12.30 -13.57
C PRO A 255 11.70 13.26 -12.39
N GLN A 256 12.66 14.18 -12.24
CA GLN A 256 12.79 15.04 -11.03
C GLN A 256 11.64 16.03 -10.84
N ASN A 257 11.01 16.45 -11.94
CA ASN A 257 9.98 17.49 -11.93
C ASN A 257 8.54 16.92 -12.00
N ALA A 258 8.37 15.61 -11.93
CA ALA A 258 7.06 14.99 -11.92
C ALA A 258 6.48 14.94 -10.50
N LEU A 259 5.15 14.92 -10.44
CA LEU A 259 4.38 14.76 -9.21
C LEU A 259 3.63 13.44 -9.26
N ILE A 260 3.41 12.83 -8.10
CA ILE A 260 2.70 11.55 -7.98
C ILE A 260 1.49 11.70 -7.06
N HIS A 261 0.37 11.13 -7.49
CA HIS A 261 -0.79 10.85 -6.67
C HIS A 261 -1.23 9.40 -6.88
N PHE A 262 -1.37 8.63 -5.78
CA PHE A 262 -1.98 7.31 -5.85
C PHE A 262 -3.49 7.42 -5.65
N VAL A 263 -4.26 6.59 -6.36
CA VAL A 263 -5.70 6.45 -6.16
C VAL A 263 -6.02 4.97 -6.11
N ASP A 264 -6.64 4.50 -5.03
CA ASP A 264 -7.09 3.11 -4.93
C ASP A 264 -8.34 2.92 -5.81
N SER A 265 -8.40 1.82 -6.55
CA SER A 265 -9.33 1.61 -7.65
C SER A 265 -10.81 1.44 -7.24
N ASP A 266 -11.08 1.26 -5.94
CA ASP A 266 -12.43 1.26 -5.37
C ASP A 266 -12.86 2.62 -4.77
N ASP A 267 -11.95 3.60 -4.78
CA ASP A 267 -12.15 4.97 -4.30
C ASP A 267 -12.31 5.97 -5.46
N TYR A 268 -12.51 7.24 -5.15
CA TYR A 268 -12.55 8.31 -6.14
C TYR A 268 -12.15 9.67 -5.55
N ILE A 269 -11.84 10.63 -6.44
CA ILE A 269 -11.36 11.96 -6.05
C ILE A 269 -12.30 13.07 -6.49
N THR A 270 -12.30 14.22 -5.79
CA THR A 270 -13.08 15.38 -6.23
C THR A 270 -12.50 15.96 -7.52
N GLN A 271 -13.34 16.58 -8.35
CA GLN A 271 -12.95 17.13 -9.65
C GLN A 271 -11.77 18.13 -9.59
N ASP A 272 -11.58 18.79 -8.47
CA ASP A 272 -10.55 19.80 -8.24
C ASP A 272 -9.37 19.32 -7.37
N CYS A 273 -9.32 18.03 -7.06
CA CYS A 273 -8.32 17.43 -6.17
C CYS A 273 -6.89 17.74 -6.64
N VAL A 274 -6.56 17.34 -7.85
CA VAL A 274 -5.20 17.52 -8.40
C VAL A 274 -4.87 19.00 -8.54
N ALA A 275 -5.79 19.82 -9.06
CA ALA A 275 -5.55 21.25 -9.24
C ALA A 275 -5.22 21.97 -7.93
N LYS A 276 -5.97 21.67 -6.86
CA LYS A 276 -5.75 22.25 -5.52
C LYS A 276 -4.43 21.79 -4.90
N CYS A 277 -4.11 20.51 -5.03
CA CYS A 277 -2.83 19.98 -4.53
C CYS A 277 -1.64 20.60 -5.26
N VAL A 278 -1.69 20.69 -6.60
CA VAL A 278 -0.62 21.33 -7.40
C VAL A 278 -0.50 22.81 -7.04
N GLN A 279 -1.61 23.54 -6.94
CA GLN A 279 -1.61 24.95 -6.55
C GLN A 279 -0.91 25.14 -5.20
N ALA A 280 -1.33 24.39 -4.16
CA ALA A 280 -0.73 24.48 -2.83
C ALA A 280 0.78 24.14 -2.84
N LEU A 281 1.18 23.10 -3.61
CA LEU A 281 2.57 22.67 -3.72
C LEU A 281 3.43 23.77 -4.35
N LEU A 282 2.96 24.42 -5.41
CA LEU A 282 3.71 25.47 -6.11
C LEU A 282 3.77 26.77 -5.34
N GLU A 283 2.64 27.22 -4.74
CA GLU A 283 2.57 28.48 -3.98
C GLU A 283 3.47 28.49 -2.75
N LYS A 284 3.63 27.33 -2.10
CA LYS A 284 4.37 27.21 -0.83
C LYS A 284 5.72 26.51 -0.98
N ASP A 285 6.09 26.11 -2.20
CA ASP A 285 7.27 25.31 -2.52
C ASP A 285 7.37 24.05 -1.63
N LEU A 286 6.34 23.23 -1.68
CA LEU A 286 6.24 22.03 -0.86
C LEU A 286 6.85 20.81 -1.58
N ASP A 287 7.26 19.84 -0.79
CA ASP A 287 7.61 18.50 -1.26
C ASP A 287 6.38 17.57 -1.25
N ILE A 288 5.50 17.73 -0.25
CA ILE A 288 4.25 16.95 -0.09
C ILE A 288 3.10 17.87 0.28
N VAL A 289 1.95 17.67 -0.36
CA VAL A 289 0.64 18.21 0.06
C VAL A 289 -0.22 17.03 0.51
N VAL A 290 -0.65 17.05 1.76
CA VAL A 290 -1.59 16.08 2.31
C VAL A 290 -3.00 16.68 2.29
N HIS A 291 -3.98 15.93 1.82
CA HIS A 291 -5.40 16.32 1.86
C HIS A 291 -6.21 15.45 2.80
N ASN A 292 -7.36 15.97 3.22
CA ASN A 292 -8.34 15.21 3.98
C ASN A 292 -9.21 14.34 3.05
N ASN A 293 -10.04 13.45 3.63
CA ASN A 293 -10.97 12.61 2.90
C ASN A 293 -12.41 12.70 3.45
N LYS A 294 -13.34 12.18 2.65
CA LYS A 294 -14.68 11.75 3.06
C LYS A 294 -14.70 10.25 3.10
N GLU A 295 -15.43 9.66 4.03
CA GLU A 295 -15.74 8.25 4.04
C GLU A 295 -17.13 8.05 3.42
N PHE A 296 -17.23 7.17 2.43
CA PHE A 296 -18.48 6.78 1.79
C PHE A 296 -18.79 5.33 2.14
N ASP A 297 -19.83 5.12 2.93
CA ASP A 297 -20.32 3.77 3.26
C ASP A 297 -21.18 3.26 2.10
N ASP A 298 -20.70 2.24 1.42
CA ASP A 298 -21.36 1.69 0.22
C ASP A 298 -22.69 0.99 0.53
N ASN A 299 -22.87 0.47 1.74
CA ASN A 299 -24.13 -0.19 2.15
C ASN A 299 -25.21 0.83 2.50
N THR A 300 -24.86 1.85 3.27
CA THR A 300 -25.82 2.86 3.76
C THR A 300 -25.92 4.08 2.86
N LYS A 301 -25.00 4.21 1.87
CA LYS A 301 -24.84 5.38 0.99
C LYS A 301 -24.59 6.68 1.76
N LYS A 302 -24.12 6.58 2.99
CA LYS A 302 -23.84 7.71 3.84
C LYS A 302 -22.43 8.25 3.60
N ILE A 303 -22.30 9.58 3.51
CA ILE A 303 -21.01 10.25 3.48
C ILE A 303 -20.72 10.83 4.87
N THR A 304 -19.52 10.56 5.38
CA THR A 304 -18.99 11.15 6.61
C THR A 304 -17.75 11.97 6.28
N ILE A 305 -17.71 13.23 6.68
CA ILE A 305 -16.54 14.08 6.51
C ILE A 305 -15.71 13.98 7.78
N LEU A 306 -14.48 13.49 7.67
CA LEU A 306 -13.56 13.44 8.79
C LEU A 306 -13.07 14.84 9.12
N LYS A 307 -12.98 15.15 10.42
CA LYS A 307 -12.38 16.39 10.86
C LYS A 307 -10.90 16.48 10.45
N ARG A 308 -10.19 15.36 10.54
CA ARG A 308 -8.80 15.17 10.13
C ARG A 308 -8.52 13.66 10.03
N LEU A 309 -7.66 13.24 9.11
CA LEU A 309 -7.19 11.86 9.01
C LEU A 309 -6.58 11.39 10.34
N SER A 310 -6.82 10.15 10.74
CA SER A 310 -6.44 9.61 12.06
C SER A 310 -4.95 9.76 12.36
N GLN A 311 -4.08 9.45 11.40
CA GLN A 311 -2.62 9.56 11.53
C GLN A 311 -2.12 11.01 11.62
N PHE A 312 -2.94 11.99 11.22
CA PHE A 312 -2.62 13.42 11.30
C PHE A 312 -3.34 14.16 12.44
N GLN A 313 -4.16 13.48 13.23
CA GLN A 313 -4.83 14.10 14.40
C GLN A 313 -3.88 14.73 15.41
N PRO A 314 -2.66 14.17 15.67
CA PRO A 314 -1.71 14.76 16.61
C PRO A 314 -1.07 16.08 16.15
N LEU A 315 -1.25 16.51 14.89
CA LEU A 315 -0.59 17.70 14.36
C LEU A 315 -0.97 18.97 15.13
N LYS A 316 0.04 19.74 15.48
CA LYS A 316 -0.08 21.03 16.17
C LYS A 316 -0.23 22.20 15.21
N GLN A 317 0.20 22.05 13.97
CA GLN A 317 0.15 23.02 12.88
C GLN A 317 -0.09 22.30 11.55
N ASP A 318 -0.38 23.02 10.49
CA ASP A 318 -0.66 22.43 9.18
C ASP A 318 0.56 22.45 8.25
N GLU A 319 1.61 23.20 8.58
CA GLU A 319 2.84 23.32 7.79
C GLU A 319 4.07 22.97 8.62
N TYR A 320 5.00 22.21 8.00
CA TYR A 320 6.28 21.80 8.58
C TYR A 320 7.39 21.97 7.55
N ASN A 321 8.58 22.35 8.02
CA ASN A 321 9.76 22.50 7.16
C ASN A 321 10.37 21.14 6.74
N SER A 322 10.02 20.08 7.45
CA SER A 322 10.46 18.72 7.18
C SER A 322 9.42 17.71 7.63
N GLY A 323 9.25 16.66 6.83
CA GLY A 323 8.33 15.56 7.21
C GLY A 323 8.85 14.77 8.42
N LEU A 324 10.16 14.67 8.59
CA LEU A 324 10.74 14.04 9.78
C LEU A 324 10.42 14.86 11.05
N GLU A 325 10.52 16.20 10.97
CA GLU A 325 10.08 17.06 12.07
C GLU A 325 8.60 16.88 12.37
N LEU A 326 7.75 16.82 11.34
CA LEU A 326 6.32 16.57 11.50
C LEU A 326 6.08 15.31 12.34
N LEU A 327 6.70 14.19 11.96
CA LEU A 327 6.53 12.92 12.65
C LEU A 327 7.10 12.96 14.08
N ALA A 328 8.33 13.45 14.25
CA ALA A 328 9.05 13.42 15.52
C ALA A 328 8.44 14.38 16.56
N GLN A 329 8.14 15.65 16.20
CA GLN A 329 7.59 16.65 17.12
C GLN A 329 6.17 16.32 17.58
N ASN A 330 5.38 15.63 16.73
CA ASN A 330 4.02 15.21 17.05
C ASN A 330 3.97 13.78 17.63
N GLN A 331 5.12 13.10 17.81
CA GLN A 331 5.25 11.75 18.35
C GLN A 331 4.41 10.71 17.59
N ILE A 332 4.37 10.84 16.26
CA ILE A 332 3.65 9.92 15.39
C ILE A 332 4.56 8.74 15.08
N TYR A 333 4.36 7.62 15.78
CA TYR A 333 5.19 6.41 15.68
C TYR A 333 4.55 5.28 14.85
N ASP A 334 3.26 5.38 14.56
CA ASP A 334 2.49 4.49 13.68
C ASP A 334 1.91 5.38 12.59
N PHE A 335 2.51 5.30 11.41
CA PHE A 335 2.22 6.21 10.31
C PHE A 335 2.11 5.45 8.99
N TYR A 336 1.17 5.86 8.16
CA TYR A 336 0.97 5.33 6.83
C TYR A 336 0.59 6.44 5.86
N PHE A 337 1.06 6.31 4.61
CA PHE A 337 0.77 7.28 3.55
C PHE A 337 0.97 6.64 2.18
N ALA A 338 -0.05 6.79 1.31
CA ALA A 338 0.02 6.49 -0.12
C ALA A 338 -0.93 7.43 -0.89
N TRP A 339 -2.24 7.24 -0.79
CA TRP A 339 -3.28 7.99 -1.51
C TRP A 339 -3.67 9.33 -0.85
N GLN A 340 -3.19 9.62 0.32
CA GLN A 340 -3.61 10.78 1.13
C GLN A 340 -3.04 12.12 0.65
N GLY A 341 -2.43 12.18 -0.52
CA GLY A 341 -1.84 13.42 -1.01
C GLY A 341 -1.01 13.29 -2.27
N LEU A 342 -0.41 14.42 -2.65
CA LEU A 342 0.40 14.59 -3.83
C LEU A 342 1.84 14.96 -3.42
N PHE A 343 2.85 14.36 -4.07
CA PHE A 343 4.26 14.57 -3.72
C PHE A 343 5.19 14.57 -4.93
N LYS A 344 6.40 15.14 -4.77
CA LYS A 344 7.44 15.21 -5.79
C LYS A 344 8.16 13.86 -5.94
N THR A 345 8.40 13.41 -7.17
CA THR A 345 9.21 12.21 -7.48
C THR A 345 10.64 12.29 -6.95
N SER A 346 11.20 13.50 -6.90
CA SER A 346 12.57 13.74 -6.40
C SER A 346 12.80 13.24 -4.98
N ILE A 347 11.76 13.09 -4.16
CA ILE A 347 11.86 12.52 -2.81
C ILE A 347 12.22 11.03 -2.90
N LEU A 348 11.57 10.30 -3.82
CA LEU A 348 11.84 8.87 -4.04
C LEU A 348 13.28 8.64 -4.49
N ASN A 349 13.83 9.54 -5.29
CA ASN A 349 15.19 9.45 -5.80
C ASN A 349 16.27 9.59 -4.71
N ARG A 350 15.95 10.27 -3.59
CA ARG A 350 16.90 10.43 -2.46
C ARG A 350 17.29 9.11 -1.78
N TYR A 351 16.53 8.04 -2.03
CA TYR A 351 16.77 6.73 -1.40
C TYR A 351 16.37 5.56 -2.31
N ALA A 352 16.14 5.77 -3.61
CA ALA A 352 15.51 4.81 -4.52
C ALA A 352 14.26 4.16 -3.88
N LEU A 353 13.44 4.98 -3.19
CA LEU A 353 12.33 4.49 -2.37
C LEU A 353 11.24 3.86 -3.23
N ARG A 354 10.87 2.63 -2.91
CA ARG A 354 9.76 1.85 -3.48
C ARG A 354 8.97 1.19 -2.37
N PHE A 355 7.73 0.77 -2.66
CA PHE A 355 6.96 -0.03 -1.72
C PHE A 355 7.63 -1.37 -1.44
N THR A 356 7.55 -1.84 -0.20
CA THR A 356 8.02 -3.17 0.18
C THR A 356 7.04 -4.21 -0.36
N GLU A 357 7.49 -5.03 -1.29
CA GLU A 357 6.66 -6.03 -1.97
C GLU A 357 6.49 -7.30 -1.12
N GLY A 358 5.39 -8.04 -1.40
CA GLY A 358 5.10 -9.30 -0.73
C GLY A 358 4.65 -9.17 0.73
N ILE A 359 4.19 -7.99 1.15
CA ILE A 359 3.63 -7.74 2.49
C ILE A 359 2.28 -7.03 2.42
N TYR A 360 1.52 -7.10 3.52
CA TYR A 360 0.43 -6.16 3.80
C TYR A 360 0.94 -4.95 4.57
N HIS A 361 0.26 -3.81 4.46
CA HIS A 361 0.63 -2.57 5.13
C HIS A 361 1.95 -1.97 4.61
N GLU A 362 2.19 -2.10 3.33
CA GLU A 362 3.33 -1.53 2.58
C GLU A 362 3.35 0.00 2.57
N ASP A 363 2.21 0.62 2.89
CA ASP A 363 2.03 2.06 3.04
C ASP A 363 2.63 2.61 4.35
N HIS A 364 2.93 1.75 5.32
CA HIS A 364 3.52 2.17 6.59
C HIS A 364 5.01 2.51 6.48
N ASP A 365 5.85 1.59 5.99
CA ASP A 365 7.28 1.89 5.83
C ASP A 365 7.52 2.86 4.67
N PHE A 366 6.83 2.69 3.54
CA PHE A 366 6.90 3.62 2.43
C PHE A 366 6.55 5.05 2.87
N GLY A 367 5.39 5.24 3.50
CA GLY A 367 4.92 6.55 3.95
C GLY A 367 5.83 7.17 5.00
N THR A 368 6.27 6.39 5.99
CA THR A 368 7.21 6.87 7.02
C THR A 368 8.53 7.32 6.39
N LEU A 369 9.11 6.53 5.48
CA LEU A 369 10.38 6.87 4.83
C LEU A 369 10.23 8.04 3.85
N LEU A 370 9.11 8.10 3.10
CA LEU A 370 8.79 9.25 2.24
C LEU A 370 8.80 10.56 3.04
N PHE A 371 8.14 10.56 4.20
CA PHE A 371 8.12 11.74 5.08
C PHE A 371 9.50 12.03 5.69
N CYS A 372 10.24 11.02 6.11
CA CYS A 372 11.62 11.21 6.61
C CYS A 372 12.56 11.81 5.56
N LEU A 373 12.29 11.60 4.28
CA LEU A 373 13.07 12.14 3.16
C LEU A 373 12.58 13.50 2.66
N ALA A 374 11.33 13.88 2.98
CA ALA A 374 10.70 15.10 2.48
C ALA A 374 11.18 16.35 3.23
N GLY A 375 11.27 17.46 2.49
CA GLY A 375 11.38 18.82 3.03
C GLY A 375 10.02 19.35 3.47
N LYS A 376 9.62 20.52 2.96
CA LYS A 376 8.37 21.18 3.37
C LYS A 376 7.12 20.37 3.05
N ILE A 377 6.24 20.26 4.04
CA ILE A 377 4.95 19.57 3.95
C ILE A 377 3.82 20.48 4.43
N SER A 378 2.68 20.43 3.76
CA SER A 378 1.45 21.07 4.22
C SER A 378 0.29 20.10 4.26
N TYR A 379 -0.54 20.18 5.29
CA TYR A 379 -1.80 19.48 5.44
C TYR A 379 -2.96 20.43 5.15
N THR A 380 -3.87 20.04 4.25
CA THR A 380 -5.13 20.75 4.06
C THR A 380 -6.32 19.96 4.60
N ASN A 381 -7.23 20.64 5.29
CA ASN A 381 -8.46 20.02 5.77
C ASN A 381 -9.52 19.82 4.65
N GLU A 382 -9.22 20.21 3.41
CA GLU A 382 -10.14 19.99 2.31
C GLU A 382 -10.29 18.49 2.01
N PRO A 383 -11.54 17.96 2.04
CA PRO A 383 -11.78 16.54 1.80
C PRO A 383 -11.81 16.26 0.30
N LEU A 384 -10.64 16.11 -0.30
CA LEU A 384 -10.46 15.98 -1.74
C LEU A 384 -10.53 14.53 -2.25
N TYR A 385 -10.49 13.56 -1.36
CA TYR A 385 -10.54 12.13 -1.63
C TYR A 385 -11.79 11.52 -1.01
N ILE A 386 -12.41 10.54 -1.66
CA ILE A 386 -13.57 9.83 -1.17
C ILE A 386 -13.19 8.35 -0.97
N TYR A 387 -12.95 7.99 0.29
CA TYR A 387 -12.62 6.63 0.71
C TYR A 387 -13.90 5.79 0.84
N ARG A 388 -14.00 4.71 0.05
CA ARG A 388 -15.16 3.83 0.04
C ARG A 388 -15.02 2.71 1.07
N GLN A 389 -15.98 2.66 1.99
CA GLN A 389 -16.15 1.53 2.90
C GLN A 389 -17.10 0.51 2.26
N ARG A 390 -16.59 -0.64 1.84
CA ARG A 390 -17.35 -1.70 1.19
C ARG A 390 -17.22 -3.03 1.91
N ALA A 391 -18.22 -3.90 1.74
CA ALA A 391 -18.13 -5.31 2.13
C ALA A 391 -16.98 -5.98 1.32
N ASN A 392 -16.26 -6.90 1.97
CA ASN A 392 -15.13 -7.63 1.36
C ASN A 392 -13.91 -6.78 0.99
N SER A 393 -13.71 -5.59 1.60
CA SER A 393 -12.43 -4.91 1.47
C SER A 393 -11.30 -5.75 2.09
N THR A 394 -10.07 -5.54 1.65
CA THR A 394 -8.88 -6.25 2.17
C THR A 394 -8.76 -6.14 3.69
N MET A 395 -9.25 -5.03 4.27
CA MET A 395 -9.26 -4.77 5.71
C MET A 395 -10.47 -5.36 6.44
N SER A 396 -11.57 -5.69 5.74
CA SER A 396 -12.72 -6.33 6.36
C SER A 396 -12.33 -7.75 6.78
N GLY A 397 -12.28 -8.00 8.09
CA GLY A 397 -11.91 -9.30 8.64
C GLY A 397 -12.83 -10.38 8.09
N GLN A 398 -12.31 -11.24 7.20
CA GLN A 398 -13.04 -12.42 6.76
C GLN A 398 -13.27 -13.32 7.97
N LYS A 399 -14.54 -13.55 8.30
CA LYS A 399 -14.95 -14.39 9.44
C LYS A 399 -14.67 -15.88 9.23
N ASN A 400 -14.30 -16.29 8.00
CA ASN A 400 -14.04 -17.69 7.68
C ASN A 400 -12.62 -18.09 8.14
N SER A 401 -12.56 -19.14 8.96
CA SER A 401 -11.32 -19.80 9.35
C SER A 401 -10.84 -20.83 8.35
N SER A 402 -11.68 -21.29 7.41
CA SER A 402 -11.28 -22.28 6.41
C SER A 402 -10.22 -21.73 5.45
N MET A 403 -9.21 -22.53 5.15
CA MET A 403 -8.17 -22.19 4.19
C MET A 403 -8.78 -22.02 2.79
N PRO A 404 -8.58 -20.88 2.08
CA PRO A 404 -9.07 -20.71 0.72
C PRO A 404 -8.43 -21.73 -0.24
N ALA A 405 -9.13 -22.08 -1.31
CA ALA A 405 -8.60 -22.97 -2.35
C ALA A 405 -7.34 -22.39 -3.01
N LYS A 406 -7.31 -21.08 -3.25
CA LYS A 406 -6.18 -20.33 -3.80
C LYS A 406 -5.80 -19.21 -2.83
N LEU A 407 -4.54 -19.12 -2.48
CA LEU A 407 -3.95 -18.02 -1.71
C LEU A 407 -3.18 -17.09 -2.67
N PRO A 408 -2.93 -15.83 -2.27
CA PRO A 408 -1.91 -15.01 -2.92
C PRO A 408 -0.56 -15.74 -2.99
N SER A 409 0.22 -15.52 -4.06
CA SER A 409 1.50 -16.20 -4.31
C SER A 409 2.46 -16.15 -3.11
N PHE A 410 2.53 -15.01 -2.44
CA PHE A 410 3.39 -14.80 -1.27
C PHE A 410 2.89 -15.49 0.02
N LEU A 411 1.64 -15.95 0.09
CA LEU A 411 1.09 -16.72 1.22
C LEU A 411 1.08 -18.22 0.98
N GLU A 412 1.07 -18.65 -0.28
CA GLU A 412 0.97 -20.07 -0.63
C GLU A 412 2.06 -20.95 0.03
N PRO A 413 3.34 -20.51 0.12
CA PRO A 413 4.39 -21.27 0.80
C PRO A 413 4.13 -21.52 2.29
N LEU A 414 3.30 -20.69 2.92
CA LEU A 414 2.98 -20.81 4.35
C LEU A 414 1.79 -21.74 4.63
N ARG A 415 1.07 -22.17 3.58
CA ARG A 415 -0.17 -22.96 3.70
C ARG A 415 -0.01 -24.19 4.61
N ALA A 416 1.07 -24.92 4.44
CA ALA A 416 1.31 -26.18 5.16
C ALA A 416 1.63 -25.99 6.67
N ASP A 417 2.08 -24.80 7.08
CA ASP A 417 2.51 -24.54 8.44
C ASP A 417 1.37 -24.12 9.38
N PHE A 418 0.19 -23.83 8.83
CA PHE A 418 -0.95 -23.32 9.58
C PHE A 418 -2.21 -24.17 9.39
N LYS A 419 -2.89 -24.47 10.50
CA LYS A 419 -4.13 -25.27 10.50
C LYS A 419 -5.28 -24.58 9.78
N ASP A 420 -5.35 -23.25 9.87
CA ASP A 420 -6.44 -22.47 9.30
C ASP A 420 -5.95 -21.10 8.82
N TYR A 421 -6.79 -20.48 7.98
CA TYR A 421 -6.49 -19.20 7.35
C TYR A 421 -6.37 -18.03 8.33
N LYS A 422 -7.13 -18.07 9.45
CA LYS A 422 -7.06 -17.03 10.48
C LYS A 422 -5.69 -17.02 11.15
N ALA A 423 -5.18 -18.21 11.50
CA ALA A 423 -3.85 -18.36 12.11
C ALA A 423 -2.74 -17.92 11.14
N LEU A 424 -2.82 -18.32 9.86
CA LEU A 424 -1.88 -17.90 8.83
C LEU A 424 -1.88 -16.38 8.68
N ARG A 425 -3.04 -15.74 8.54
CA ARG A 425 -3.14 -14.27 8.41
C ARG A 425 -2.62 -13.54 9.64
N ALA A 426 -2.90 -14.03 10.85
CA ALA A 426 -2.41 -13.43 12.08
C ALA A 426 -0.88 -13.47 12.17
N TYR A 427 -0.29 -14.61 11.81
CA TYR A 427 1.16 -14.76 11.73
C TYR A 427 1.74 -13.82 10.68
N PHE A 428 1.20 -13.86 9.45
CA PHE A 428 1.71 -13.05 8.34
C PHE A 428 1.59 -11.54 8.62
N LYS A 429 0.47 -11.09 9.19
CA LYS A 429 0.32 -9.70 9.63
C LYS A 429 1.43 -9.29 10.61
N SER A 430 1.74 -10.15 11.58
CA SER A 430 2.82 -9.89 12.53
C SER A 430 4.19 -9.82 11.84
N PHE A 431 4.45 -10.72 10.91
CA PHE A 431 5.64 -10.68 10.06
C PHE A 431 5.76 -9.35 9.30
N CYS A 432 4.69 -8.91 8.62
CA CYS A 432 4.67 -7.65 7.87
C CYS A 432 5.08 -6.46 8.73
N PHE A 433 4.50 -6.35 9.94
CA PHE A 433 4.83 -5.24 10.82
C PHE A 433 6.26 -5.29 11.36
N VAL A 434 6.82 -6.48 11.61
CA VAL A 434 8.24 -6.56 11.99
C VAL A 434 9.13 -6.12 10.84
N LEU A 435 8.79 -6.49 9.61
CA LEU A 435 9.55 -6.07 8.43
C LEU A 435 9.46 -4.56 8.23
N VAL A 436 8.27 -3.97 8.37
CA VAL A 436 8.08 -2.50 8.37
C VAL A 436 8.98 -1.82 9.42
N GLY A 437 8.94 -2.29 10.67
CA GLY A 437 9.79 -1.74 11.73
C GLY A 437 11.28 -1.92 11.46
N PHE A 438 11.67 -3.04 10.85
CA PHE A 438 13.05 -3.31 10.46
C PHE A 438 13.52 -2.38 9.32
N ASN A 439 12.69 -2.15 8.29
CA ASN A 439 13.01 -1.25 7.18
C ASN A 439 13.25 0.19 7.67
N ILE A 440 12.39 0.67 8.58
CA ILE A 440 12.53 2.00 9.18
C ILE A 440 13.79 2.09 10.03
N TRP A 441 14.09 1.05 10.82
CA TRP A 441 15.31 0.99 11.62
C TRP A 441 16.58 0.94 10.77
N GLU A 442 16.59 0.17 9.69
CA GLU A 442 17.72 0.04 8.77
C GLU A 442 18.00 1.36 8.04
N PHE A 443 16.96 2.08 7.61
CA PHE A 443 17.10 3.45 7.08
C PHE A 443 17.80 4.36 8.10
N PHE A 444 17.36 4.35 9.36
CA PHE A 444 17.99 5.14 10.41
C PHE A 444 19.46 4.75 10.61
N ARG A 445 19.77 3.45 10.63
CA ARG A 445 21.15 2.95 10.79
C ARG A 445 22.06 3.48 9.68
N GLN A 446 21.65 3.36 8.43
CA GLN A 446 22.42 3.84 7.27
C GLN A 446 22.63 5.36 7.29
N LYS A 447 21.59 6.13 7.60
CA LYS A 447 21.72 7.60 7.72
C LYS A 447 22.59 8.01 8.91
N SER A 448 22.56 7.25 9.99
CA SER A 448 23.37 7.48 11.20
C SER A 448 24.86 7.23 10.98
N GLU A 449 25.22 6.25 10.15
CA GLU A 449 26.60 5.97 9.78
C GLU A 449 27.25 7.15 9.02
N GLN A 450 26.43 7.89 8.28
CA GLN A 450 26.84 9.03 7.48
C GLN A 450 26.79 10.36 8.25
N ASN A 451 25.99 10.43 9.35
CA ASN A 451 25.70 11.68 10.05
C ASN A 451 25.46 11.45 11.57
N ALA A 452 26.50 11.70 12.37
CA ALA A 452 26.43 11.54 13.83
C ALA A 452 25.41 12.50 14.49
N LYS A 453 25.22 13.71 13.96
CA LYS A 453 24.22 14.66 14.47
C LYS A 453 22.80 14.13 14.24
N PHE A 454 22.52 13.58 13.08
CA PHE A 454 21.24 12.90 12.77
C PHE A 454 20.99 11.75 13.74
N GLN A 455 22.02 10.93 14.01
CA GLN A 455 21.94 9.84 14.98
C GLN A 455 21.53 10.34 16.37
N GLN A 456 22.21 11.38 16.85
CA GLN A 456 21.95 11.94 18.19
C GLN A 456 20.54 12.53 18.30
N GLU A 457 20.09 13.24 17.27
CA GLU A 457 18.84 13.99 17.26
C GLU A 457 17.61 13.06 17.12
N PHE A 458 17.68 12.06 16.25
CA PHE A 458 16.49 11.27 15.86
C PHE A 458 16.47 9.83 16.37
N ARG A 459 17.49 9.37 17.09
CA ARG A 459 17.58 8.01 17.61
C ARG A 459 16.34 7.59 18.39
N ASP A 460 15.90 8.40 19.34
CA ASP A 460 14.73 8.11 20.19
C ASP A 460 13.44 7.98 19.37
N PHE A 461 13.28 8.81 18.35
CA PHE A 461 12.14 8.73 17.43
C PHE A 461 12.13 7.40 16.65
N PHE A 462 13.23 7.03 16.00
CA PHE A 462 13.31 5.82 15.18
C PHE A 462 13.24 4.54 16.01
N GLU A 463 13.87 4.51 17.20
CA GLU A 463 13.74 3.38 18.13
C GLU A 463 12.29 3.18 18.59
N LYS A 464 11.57 4.26 18.91
CA LYS A 464 10.16 4.19 19.29
C LYS A 464 9.26 3.79 18.12
N THR A 465 9.53 4.30 16.92
CA THR A 465 8.79 3.96 15.71
C THR A 465 8.94 2.47 15.39
N ALA A 466 10.16 1.97 15.30
CA ALA A 466 10.40 0.55 15.06
C ALA A 466 9.74 -0.34 16.13
N LEU A 467 9.83 0.04 17.42
CA LEU A 467 9.18 -0.68 18.51
C LEU A 467 7.65 -0.61 18.45
N ALA A 468 7.06 0.49 17.93
CA ALA A 468 5.61 0.60 17.77
C ALA A 468 5.08 -0.51 16.85
N TYR A 469 5.75 -0.79 15.76
CA TYR A 469 5.39 -1.89 14.85
C TYR A 469 5.62 -3.27 15.48
N MET A 470 6.65 -3.45 16.28
CA MET A 470 6.94 -4.72 16.96
C MET A 470 6.01 -5.05 18.12
N LYS A 471 5.18 -4.13 18.61
CA LYS A 471 4.21 -4.37 19.70
C LYS A 471 3.17 -5.45 19.36
N ILE A 472 2.85 -5.61 18.09
CA ILE A 472 1.95 -6.66 17.60
C ILE A 472 2.61 -8.04 17.76
N PHE A 473 3.91 -8.08 17.97
CA PHE A 473 4.77 -9.24 18.02
C PHE A 473 4.89 -9.90 19.40
N LYS A 474 3.89 -9.82 20.25
CA LYS A 474 3.90 -10.33 21.62
C LYS A 474 3.66 -11.84 21.74
N SER A 475 3.32 -12.52 20.66
CA SER A 475 3.20 -13.97 20.63
C SER A 475 4.53 -14.61 20.25
N PRO A 476 4.89 -15.77 20.85
CA PRO A 476 5.98 -16.56 20.32
C PRO A 476 5.64 -16.93 18.88
N LEU A 477 6.46 -16.45 17.92
CA LEU A 477 6.40 -16.92 16.54
C LEU A 477 6.88 -18.35 16.51
N THR A 478 5.95 -19.24 16.55
CA THR A 478 6.23 -20.65 16.34
C THR A 478 5.19 -21.19 15.35
N PRO A 479 5.60 -21.73 14.23
CA PRO A 479 6.99 -21.80 13.73
C PRO A 479 7.49 -20.42 13.22
N ASP A 480 8.81 -20.16 13.25
CA ASP A 480 9.45 -18.96 12.65
C ASP A 480 9.71 -19.20 11.16
N THR A 481 8.68 -19.50 10.42
CA THR A 481 8.74 -19.91 9.00
C THR A 481 9.35 -18.82 8.11
N MET A 482 9.09 -17.55 8.44
CA MET A 482 9.57 -16.40 7.67
C MET A 482 10.92 -15.84 8.17
N GLY A 483 11.58 -16.48 9.14
CA GLY A 483 12.91 -16.07 9.60
C GLY A 483 12.95 -14.71 10.29
N VAL A 484 11.96 -14.36 11.09
CA VAL A 484 11.82 -13.05 11.74
C VAL A 484 12.78 -12.87 12.91
N LYS A 485 13.11 -13.93 13.63
CA LYS A 485 14.01 -13.86 14.80
C LYS A 485 15.39 -13.29 14.48
N PRO A 486 16.04 -13.63 13.33
CA PRO A 486 17.27 -12.97 12.91
C PRO A 486 17.14 -11.46 12.72
N LEU A 487 16.03 -10.97 12.13
CA LEU A 487 15.79 -9.54 11.96
C LEU A 487 15.68 -8.81 13.29
N LEU A 488 14.94 -9.38 14.25
CA LEU A 488 14.82 -8.83 15.61
C LEU A 488 16.17 -8.73 16.33
N ARG A 489 17.07 -9.70 16.12
CA ARG A 489 18.42 -9.67 16.69
C ARG A 489 19.29 -8.58 16.09
N LYS A 490 19.19 -8.33 14.79
CA LYS A 490 19.93 -7.25 14.09
C LYS A 490 19.58 -5.87 14.61
N MET A 491 18.35 -5.62 15.04
CA MET A 491 17.91 -4.32 15.53
C MET A 491 18.52 -3.91 16.88
N ASN A 492 19.01 -4.85 17.68
CA ASN A 492 19.80 -4.66 18.91
C ASN A 492 19.36 -3.47 19.81
N PHE A 493 18.05 -3.36 20.07
CA PHE A 493 17.52 -2.31 20.94
C PHE A 493 18.01 -2.46 22.38
N SER A 494 18.17 -1.31 23.08
CA SER A 494 18.52 -1.36 24.49
C SER A 494 17.46 -2.11 25.29
N LYS A 495 17.89 -3.03 26.18
CA LYS A 495 16.97 -3.81 27.00
C LYS A 495 16.06 -2.92 27.86
N SER A 496 16.56 -1.79 28.34
CA SER A 496 15.79 -0.82 29.12
C SER A 496 14.64 -0.20 28.31
N LEU A 497 14.88 0.14 27.05
CA LEU A 497 13.86 0.69 26.15
C LEU A 497 12.77 -0.35 25.86
N VAL A 498 13.16 -1.56 25.50
CA VAL A 498 12.22 -2.66 25.24
C VAL A 498 11.35 -2.94 26.46
N TRP A 499 11.94 -2.96 27.66
CA TRP A 499 11.22 -3.15 28.92
C TRP A 499 10.28 -1.98 29.21
N ARG A 500 10.72 -0.75 29.04
CA ARG A 500 9.90 0.44 29.27
C ARG A 500 8.65 0.42 28.40
N GLU A 501 8.79 0.15 27.12
CA GLU A 501 7.65 0.09 26.18
C GLU A 501 6.75 -1.12 26.46
N PHE A 502 7.32 -2.28 26.82
CA PHE A 502 6.54 -3.44 27.26
C PHE A 502 5.68 -3.11 28.49
N PHE A 503 6.25 -2.45 29.51
CA PHE A 503 5.47 -2.07 30.69
C PHE A 503 4.41 -1.02 30.38
N LYS A 504 4.68 -0.02 29.54
CA LYS A 504 3.67 0.94 29.12
C LYS A 504 2.45 0.25 28.50
N ASP A 505 2.68 -0.72 27.63
CA ASP A 505 1.59 -1.47 27.01
C ASP A 505 0.86 -2.38 28.01
N LEU A 506 1.60 -3.02 28.91
CA LEU A 506 1.03 -3.83 29.96
C LEU A 506 0.08 -3.00 30.85
N TYR A 507 0.47 -1.75 31.17
CA TYR A 507 -0.36 -0.85 31.97
C TYR A 507 -1.59 -0.30 31.24
N ARG A 508 -1.58 -0.29 29.92
CA ARG A 508 -2.75 0.05 29.09
C ARG A 508 -3.78 -1.09 29.01
N GLN A 509 -3.41 -2.31 29.34
CA GLN A 509 -4.31 -3.47 29.33
C GLN A 509 -5.26 -3.49 30.55
N PRO A 510 -6.47 -4.07 30.43
CA PRO A 510 -7.36 -4.28 31.56
C PRO A 510 -6.68 -5.05 32.71
N LYS A 511 -7.02 -4.73 33.97
CA LYS A 511 -6.36 -5.30 35.18
C LYS A 511 -6.22 -6.83 35.16
N LYS A 512 -7.24 -7.55 34.67
CA LYS A 512 -7.23 -9.03 34.57
C LYS A 512 -6.16 -9.56 33.60
N ILE A 513 -5.98 -8.89 32.47
CA ILE A 513 -4.96 -9.28 31.47
C ILE A 513 -3.55 -8.92 31.96
N ARG A 514 -3.38 -7.79 32.65
CA ARG A 514 -2.13 -7.38 33.31
C ARG A 514 -1.61 -8.45 34.26
N PHE A 515 -2.49 -8.96 35.11
CA PHE A 515 -2.15 -9.96 36.11
C PHE A 515 -1.65 -11.26 35.46
N ILE A 516 -2.38 -11.79 34.46
CA ILE A 516 -2.00 -13.01 33.74
C ILE A 516 -0.65 -12.85 33.02
N THR A 517 -0.44 -11.72 32.36
CA THR A 517 0.82 -11.44 31.65
C THR A 517 2.00 -11.29 32.60
N HIS A 518 1.78 -10.68 33.77
CA HIS A 518 2.80 -10.56 34.80
C HIS A 518 3.21 -11.91 35.39
N ILE A 519 2.24 -12.79 35.65
CA ILE A 519 2.51 -14.16 36.13
C ILE A 519 3.28 -14.97 35.08
N LYS A 520 2.84 -14.94 33.80
CA LYS A 520 3.56 -15.64 32.72
C LYS A 520 5.02 -15.16 32.59
N TYR A 521 5.25 -13.85 32.75
CA TYR A 521 6.58 -13.28 32.75
C TYR A 521 7.44 -13.78 33.92
N LEU A 522 6.88 -13.81 35.12
CA LEU A 522 7.60 -14.31 36.31
C LEU A 522 7.94 -15.80 36.18
N LEU A 523 7.07 -16.59 35.58
CA LEU A 523 7.29 -18.01 35.33
C LEU A 523 8.33 -18.26 34.23
N SER A 524 8.40 -17.39 33.19
CA SER A 524 9.40 -17.52 32.12
C SER A 524 10.84 -17.17 32.57
N ARG A 525 11.01 -16.51 33.69
CA ARG A 525 12.32 -16.22 34.30
C ARG A 525 12.91 -17.37 35.12
N LYS A 526 12.12 -18.41 35.40
CA LYS A 526 12.56 -19.56 36.21
C LYS A 526 13.10 -20.73 35.36
N ASN A 527 13.01 -20.61 34.04
CA ASN A 527 13.65 -21.46 33.06
C ASN A 527 14.61 -20.60 32.21
#